data_4118ecb3224d5a0ee17645344f398e37
#
_entry.id   4118ecb3224d5a0ee17645344f398e37
#
_cell.length_a   1.000
_cell.length_b   1.000
_cell.length_c   1.000
_cell.angle_alpha   90.00
_cell.angle_beta   90.00
_cell.angle_gamma   90.00
#
_symmetry.space_group_name_H-M   'P 1'
#
loop_
_entity.id
_entity.type
_entity.pdbx_description
1 polymer ?
#
loop_
_entity_poly.entity_id
_entity_poly.type
_entity_poly.pdbx_seq_one_letter_code
_entity_poly.pdbx_strand_id
1 'polypeptide(L)'
;FYSFYSNYLKEADFTTTEIGFLWAVGVIAEIIMFAYAHLFLSRYSLKNLVSLCLIMTSIRWMVAGLFSNSFIAQFAAQTIHAFSFGLFHLIAMRMIFQNFSAGQQGRGQALYSTMWGLGVAFGSILAGHYWKIYGGSIIFISASGIVLLGLLWVKWLPSQFEQPISMRN
;
A
#
# COMPACT_ATOMS: atom_id res chain seq x y z
N PHE A 1 4.95 -6.37 4.61
CA PHE A 1 5.87 -6.11 3.50
C PHE A 1 7.19 -5.53 4.01
N TYR A 2 7.19 -4.35 4.62
CA TYR A 2 8.41 -3.64 5.02
C TYR A 2 9.34 -4.48 5.90
N SER A 3 8.81 -5.21 6.86
CA SER A 3 9.60 -6.00 7.82
C SER A 3 10.32 -7.21 7.19
N PHE A 4 9.81 -7.74 6.08
CA PHE A 4 10.27 -9.03 5.54
C PHE A 4 10.83 -8.94 4.12
N TYR A 5 10.56 -7.87 3.37
CA TYR A 5 10.92 -7.79 1.96
C TYR A 5 12.42 -7.90 1.70
N SER A 6 13.24 -7.23 2.50
CA SER A 6 14.70 -7.34 2.35
C SER A 6 15.22 -8.74 2.65
N ASN A 7 14.66 -9.42 3.66
CA ASN A 7 15.03 -10.81 3.96
C ASN A 7 14.58 -11.76 2.85
N TYR A 8 13.38 -11.53 2.33
CA TYR A 8 12.82 -12.27 1.21
C TYR A 8 13.70 -12.21 -0.05
N LEU A 9 14.18 -11.02 -0.39
CA LEU A 9 15.09 -10.84 -1.52
C LEU A 9 16.46 -11.47 -1.26
N LYS A 10 16.96 -11.45 -0.01
CA LYS A 10 18.19 -12.17 0.35
C LYS A 10 18.05 -13.67 0.21
N GLU A 11 16.91 -14.25 0.59
CA GLU A 11 16.59 -15.66 0.39
C GLU A 11 16.49 -16.02 -1.11
N ALA A 12 16.23 -15.04 -1.98
CA ALA A 12 16.21 -15.17 -3.44
C ALA A 12 17.54 -14.76 -4.11
N ASP A 13 18.65 -14.76 -3.35
CA ASP A 13 20.02 -14.49 -3.79
C ASP A 13 20.31 -13.08 -4.34
N PHE A 14 19.44 -12.09 -4.00
CA PHE A 14 19.72 -10.69 -4.35
C PHE A 14 20.84 -10.12 -3.49
N THR A 15 21.73 -9.39 -4.12
CA THR A 15 22.80 -8.66 -3.44
C THR A 15 22.22 -7.47 -2.62
N THR A 16 22.98 -7.05 -1.60
CA THR A 16 22.56 -5.88 -0.77
C THR A 16 22.39 -4.62 -1.63
N THR A 17 23.21 -4.47 -2.70
CA THR A 17 23.12 -3.33 -3.61
C THR A 17 21.83 -3.36 -4.42
N GLU A 18 21.43 -4.51 -4.96
CA GLU A 18 20.17 -4.67 -5.69
C GLU A 18 18.96 -4.41 -4.79
N ILE A 19 18.99 -4.92 -3.56
CA ILE A 19 17.94 -4.66 -2.56
C ILE A 19 17.84 -3.16 -2.27
N GLY A 20 18.96 -2.49 -2.04
CA GLY A 20 19.00 -1.05 -1.82
C GLY A 20 18.46 -0.26 -3.02
N PHE A 21 18.81 -0.66 -4.24
CA PHE A 21 18.30 -0.06 -5.46
C PHE A 21 16.79 -0.24 -5.60
N LEU A 22 16.24 -1.42 -5.34
CA LEU A 22 14.82 -1.70 -5.36
C LEU A 22 14.05 -0.84 -4.34
N TRP A 23 14.60 -0.63 -3.15
CA TRP A 23 14.02 0.31 -2.18
C TRP A 23 14.03 1.75 -2.70
N ALA A 24 15.13 2.18 -3.31
CA ALA A 24 15.22 3.52 -3.89
C ALA A 24 14.19 3.74 -5.01
N VAL A 25 13.97 2.73 -5.87
CA VAL A 25 12.92 2.76 -6.91
C VAL A 25 11.54 2.99 -6.28
N GLY A 26 11.22 2.29 -5.20
CA GLY A 26 9.94 2.48 -4.47
C GLY A 26 9.77 3.92 -3.99
N VAL A 27 10.80 4.47 -3.35
CA VAL A 27 10.78 5.87 -2.84
C VAL A 27 10.66 6.88 -3.97
N ILE A 28 11.40 6.70 -5.08
CA ILE A 28 11.30 7.58 -6.26
C ILE A 28 9.88 7.53 -6.84
N ALA A 29 9.29 6.34 -6.96
CA ALA A 29 7.92 6.18 -7.44
C ALA A 29 6.90 6.89 -6.52
N GLU A 30 7.10 6.87 -5.21
CA GLU A 30 6.27 7.63 -4.25
C GLU A 30 6.40 9.14 -4.44
N ILE A 31 7.62 9.66 -4.60
CA ILE A 31 7.86 11.09 -4.84
C ILE A 31 7.13 11.54 -6.12
N ILE A 32 7.23 10.75 -7.19
CA ILE A 32 6.51 11.02 -8.44
C ILE A 32 4.99 10.98 -8.20
N MET A 33 4.49 9.99 -7.46
CA MET A 33 3.07 9.92 -7.13
C MET A 33 2.61 11.14 -6.34
N PHE A 34 3.37 11.62 -5.36
CA PHE A 34 3.01 12.81 -4.59
C PHE A 34 2.95 14.08 -5.47
N ALA A 35 3.86 14.21 -6.43
CA ALA A 35 3.85 15.34 -7.36
C ALA A 35 2.61 15.35 -8.26
N TYR A 36 2.15 14.19 -8.70
CA TYR A 36 1.04 14.05 -9.66
C TYR A 36 -0.29 13.58 -9.04
N ALA A 37 -0.34 13.36 -7.73
CA ALA A 37 -1.54 12.85 -7.07
C ALA A 37 -2.78 13.74 -7.24
N HIS A 38 -2.59 15.07 -7.40
CA HIS A 38 -3.68 16.01 -7.65
C HIS A 38 -4.49 15.65 -8.91
N LEU A 39 -3.87 15.04 -9.94
CA LEU A 39 -4.55 14.60 -11.15
C LEU A 39 -5.52 13.43 -10.87
N PHE A 40 -5.15 12.54 -9.96
CA PHE A 40 -6.01 11.43 -9.53
C PHE A 40 -7.13 11.94 -8.61
N LEU A 41 -6.77 12.74 -7.61
CA LEU A 41 -7.70 13.25 -6.60
C LEU A 41 -8.76 14.19 -7.17
N SER A 42 -8.45 14.93 -8.25
CA SER A 42 -9.41 15.81 -8.92
C SER A 42 -10.36 15.08 -9.86
N ARG A 43 -9.95 13.94 -10.42
CA ARG A 43 -10.68 13.24 -11.48
C ARG A 43 -11.55 12.09 -10.98
N TYR A 44 -11.09 11.40 -9.93
CA TYR A 44 -11.72 10.18 -9.46
C TYR A 44 -12.28 10.34 -8.06
N SER A 45 -13.32 9.58 -7.75
CA SER A 45 -13.88 9.52 -6.40
C SER A 45 -12.89 8.85 -5.44
N LEU A 46 -12.93 9.23 -4.16
CA LEU A 46 -12.09 8.60 -3.15
C LEU A 46 -12.34 7.09 -3.05
N LYS A 47 -13.59 6.66 -3.23
CA LYS A 47 -13.98 5.25 -3.22
C LYS A 47 -13.29 4.47 -4.35
N ASN A 48 -13.27 5.03 -5.56
CA ASN A 48 -12.58 4.41 -6.71
C ASN A 48 -11.06 4.39 -6.52
N LEU A 49 -10.49 5.44 -5.94
CA LEU A 49 -9.06 5.51 -5.68
C LEU A 49 -8.62 4.52 -4.60
N VAL A 50 -9.40 4.34 -3.53
CA VAL A 50 -9.13 3.30 -2.52
C VAL A 50 -9.18 1.92 -3.16
N SER A 51 -10.20 1.64 -3.99
CA SER A 51 -10.31 0.39 -4.73
C SER A 51 -9.09 0.15 -5.63
N LEU A 52 -8.66 1.17 -6.37
CA LEU A 52 -7.46 1.11 -7.21
C LEU A 52 -6.22 0.78 -6.36
N CYS A 53 -6.03 1.45 -5.23
CA CYS A 53 -4.89 1.19 -4.34
C CYS A 53 -4.89 -0.25 -3.81
N LEU A 54 -6.04 -0.80 -3.42
CA LEU A 54 -6.15 -2.19 -2.96
C LEU A 54 -5.83 -3.19 -4.08
N ILE A 55 -6.36 -2.96 -5.29
CA ILE A 55 -6.06 -3.81 -6.46
C ILE A 55 -4.56 -3.76 -6.79
N MET A 56 -3.98 -2.56 -6.85
CA MET A 56 -2.54 -2.40 -7.13
C MET A 56 -1.68 -3.02 -6.04
N THR A 57 -2.08 -2.93 -4.77
CA THR A 57 -1.39 -3.60 -3.66
C THR A 57 -1.43 -5.12 -3.83
N SER A 58 -2.58 -5.67 -4.20
CA SER A 58 -2.73 -7.10 -4.45
C SER A 58 -1.85 -7.56 -5.61
N ILE A 59 -1.89 -6.86 -6.75
CA ILE A 59 -1.04 -7.16 -7.92
C ILE A 59 0.44 -7.12 -7.52
N ARG A 60 0.86 -6.07 -6.81
CA ARG A 60 2.23 -5.91 -6.33
C ARG A 60 2.71 -7.10 -5.50
N TRP A 61 1.91 -7.52 -4.53
CA TRP A 61 2.28 -8.62 -3.65
C TRP A 61 2.21 -9.97 -4.37
N MET A 62 1.28 -10.14 -5.30
CA MET A 62 1.21 -11.33 -6.16
C MET A 62 2.46 -11.43 -7.04
N VAL A 63 2.85 -10.34 -7.71
CA VAL A 63 4.06 -10.30 -8.56
C VAL A 63 5.31 -10.58 -7.72
N ALA A 64 5.44 -9.92 -6.55
CA ALA A 64 6.57 -10.15 -5.66
C ALA A 64 6.66 -11.62 -5.22
N GLY A 65 5.52 -12.24 -4.87
CA GLY A 65 5.48 -13.62 -4.41
C GLY A 65 5.70 -14.67 -5.51
N LEU A 66 5.15 -14.46 -6.71
CA LEU A 66 5.27 -15.42 -7.81
C LEU A 66 6.65 -15.39 -8.50
N PHE A 67 7.29 -14.23 -8.52
CA PHE A 67 8.51 -14.00 -9.27
C PHE A 67 9.65 -13.53 -8.35
N SER A 68 9.89 -14.30 -7.27
CA SER A 68 10.87 -13.97 -6.22
C SER A 68 12.25 -13.64 -6.78
N ASN A 69 12.75 -14.43 -7.74
CA ASN A 69 14.11 -14.37 -8.27
C ASN A 69 14.24 -13.44 -9.50
N SER A 70 13.16 -12.81 -9.94
CA SER A 70 13.19 -11.93 -11.12
C SER A 70 13.38 -10.47 -10.71
N PHE A 71 14.56 -9.90 -11.01
CA PHE A 71 14.83 -8.48 -10.75
C PHE A 71 13.81 -7.56 -11.43
N ILE A 72 13.43 -7.86 -12.67
CA ILE A 72 12.46 -7.06 -13.44
C ILE A 72 11.08 -7.07 -12.75
N ALA A 73 10.66 -8.24 -12.26
CA ALA A 73 9.39 -8.36 -11.55
C ALA A 73 9.41 -7.60 -10.21
N GLN A 74 10.51 -7.68 -9.46
CA GLN A 74 10.69 -6.94 -8.22
C GLN A 74 10.76 -5.42 -8.48
N PHE A 75 11.41 -4.98 -9.56
CA PHE A 75 11.42 -3.59 -9.99
C PHE A 75 10.01 -3.09 -10.32
N ALA A 76 9.23 -3.85 -11.10
CA ALA A 76 7.84 -3.52 -11.40
C ALA A 76 6.98 -3.46 -10.11
N ALA A 77 7.15 -4.42 -9.21
CA ALA A 77 6.46 -4.42 -7.92
C ALA A 77 6.80 -3.17 -7.09
N GLN A 78 8.06 -2.72 -7.10
CA GLN A 78 8.44 -1.50 -6.39
C GLN A 78 7.91 -0.23 -7.06
N THR A 79 7.78 -0.19 -8.38
CA THR A 79 7.12 0.94 -9.06
C THR A 79 5.63 1.03 -8.68
N ILE A 80 4.95 -0.11 -8.58
CA ILE A 80 3.53 -0.18 -8.12
C ILE A 80 3.38 0.29 -6.66
N HIS A 81 4.48 0.33 -5.88
CA HIS A 81 4.48 0.82 -4.50
C HIS A 81 3.90 2.24 -4.36
N ALA A 82 4.08 3.08 -5.37
CA ALA A 82 3.52 4.42 -5.44
C ALA A 82 1.98 4.44 -5.21
N PHE A 83 1.26 3.45 -5.71
CA PHE A 83 -0.19 3.31 -5.50
C PHE A 83 -0.52 2.72 -4.13
N SER A 84 0.21 1.67 -3.74
CA SER A 84 -0.08 0.91 -2.52
C SER A 84 0.27 1.67 -1.24
N PHE A 85 1.17 2.64 -1.31
CA PHE A 85 1.55 3.49 -0.19
C PHE A 85 1.31 4.98 -0.50
N GLY A 86 1.96 5.54 -1.53
CA GLY A 86 1.93 6.97 -1.81
C GLY A 86 0.50 7.50 -2.00
N LEU A 87 -0.23 6.98 -2.99
CA LEU A 87 -1.59 7.43 -3.27
C LEU A 87 -2.54 7.09 -2.12
N PHE A 88 -2.44 5.89 -1.52
CA PHE A 88 -3.28 5.49 -0.39
C PHE A 88 -3.11 6.42 0.82
N HIS A 89 -1.88 6.80 1.14
CA HIS A 89 -1.59 7.72 2.23
C HIS A 89 -2.20 9.10 1.97
N LEU A 90 -2.08 9.64 0.76
CA LEU A 90 -2.69 10.93 0.39
C LEU A 90 -4.22 10.89 0.48
N ILE A 91 -4.85 9.78 0.06
CA ILE A 91 -6.29 9.59 0.21
C ILE A 91 -6.68 9.60 1.70
N ALA A 92 -5.94 8.87 2.55
CA ALA A 92 -6.19 8.83 3.99
C ALA A 92 -6.07 10.22 4.63
N MET A 93 -5.01 10.96 4.31
CA MET A 93 -4.84 12.34 4.77
C MET A 93 -5.99 13.24 4.29
N ARG A 94 -6.40 13.12 3.04
CA ARG A 94 -7.52 13.89 2.50
C ARG A 94 -8.83 13.58 3.22
N MET A 95 -9.10 12.31 3.51
CA MET A 95 -10.28 11.90 4.29
C MET A 95 -10.25 12.50 5.70
N ILE A 96 -9.09 12.53 6.35
CA ILE A 96 -8.94 13.15 7.67
C ILE A 96 -9.24 14.65 7.60
N PHE A 97 -8.64 15.37 6.65
CA PHE A 97 -8.87 16.81 6.50
C PHE A 97 -10.33 17.17 6.17
N GLN A 98 -11.06 16.28 5.51
CA GLN A 98 -12.48 16.50 5.18
C GLN A 98 -13.46 16.17 6.32
N ASN A 99 -13.08 15.23 7.21
CA ASN A 99 -14.02 14.72 8.22
C ASN A 99 -13.70 15.18 9.65
N PHE A 100 -12.53 15.77 9.87
CA PHE A 100 -12.15 16.32 11.18
C PHE A 100 -12.06 17.83 11.11
N SER A 101 -12.57 18.53 12.13
CA SER A 101 -12.38 19.97 12.26
C SER A 101 -10.90 20.34 12.37
N ALA A 102 -10.53 21.58 12.04
CA ALA A 102 -9.13 22.04 12.04
C ALA A 102 -8.39 21.72 13.35
N GLY A 103 -9.04 21.86 14.51
CA GLY A 103 -8.46 21.54 15.81
C GLY A 103 -8.37 20.04 16.13
N GLN A 104 -8.97 19.16 15.33
CA GLN A 104 -9.03 17.71 15.57
C GLN A 104 -8.27 16.89 14.51
N GLN A 105 -7.72 17.54 13.47
CA GLN A 105 -7.00 16.85 12.40
C GLN A 105 -5.81 16.04 12.92
N GLY A 106 -5.09 16.54 13.93
CA GLY A 106 -4.01 15.81 14.59
C GLY A 106 -4.48 14.51 15.25
N ARG A 107 -5.69 14.49 15.83
CA ARG A 107 -6.30 13.26 16.38
C ARG A 107 -6.64 12.26 15.28
N GLY A 108 -7.15 12.73 14.13
CA GLY A 108 -7.41 11.89 12.96
C GLY A 108 -6.13 11.25 12.43
N GLN A 109 -5.04 12.02 12.33
CA GLN A 109 -3.72 11.50 11.91
C GLN A 109 -3.16 10.50 12.92
N ALA A 110 -3.28 10.76 14.22
CA ALA A 110 -2.86 9.83 15.26
C ALA A 110 -3.63 8.51 15.19
N LEU A 111 -4.96 8.56 14.99
CA LEU A 111 -5.78 7.36 14.79
C LEU A 111 -5.33 6.56 13.58
N TYR A 112 -5.12 7.22 12.43
CA TYR A 112 -4.61 6.58 11.21
C TYR A 112 -3.27 5.89 11.45
N SER A 113 -2.30 6.60 12.07
CA SER A 113 -0.97 6.07 12.35
C SER A 113 -1.02 4.89 13.33
N THR A 114 -1.90 4.94 14.34
CA THR A 114 -2.13 3.84 15.27
C THR A 114 -2.68 2.60 14.56
N MET A 115 -3.72 2.78 13.73
CA MET A 115 -4.30 1.66 12.96
C MET A 115 -3.29 1.07 11.97
N TRP A 116 -2.49 1.91 11.32
CA TRP A 116 -1.39 1.47 10.47
C TRP A 116 -0.36 0.65 11.28
N GLY A 117 0.10 1.18 12.42
CA GLY A 117 1.07 0.50 13.28
C GLY A 117 0.56 -0.85 13.80
N LEU A 118 -0.71 -0.92 14.23
CA LEU A 118 -1.35 -2.17 14.62
C LEU A 118 -1.40 -3.17 13.46
N GLY A 119 -1.77 -2.73 12.26
CA GLY A 119 -1.78 -3.57 11.06
C GLY A 119 -0.39 -4.12 10.73
N VAL A 120 0.65 -3.29 10.84
CA VAL A 120 2.05 -3.72 10.66
C VAL A 120 2.45 -4.73 11.73
N ALA A 121 2.13 -4.49 13.00
CA ALA A 121 2.49 -5.38 14.11
C ALA A 121 1.84 -6.75 13.95
N PHE A 122 0.50 -6.82 13.80
CA PHE A 122 -0.22 -8.08 13.61
C PHE A 122 0.22 -8.79 12.34
N GLY A 123 0.34 -8.07 11.22
CA GLY A 123 0.80 -8.63 9.96
C GLY A 123 2.22 -9.21 10.06
N SER A 124 3.12 -8.54 10.79
CA SER A 124 4.49 -9.03 11.00
C SER A 124 4.54 -10.27 11.89
N ILE A 125 3.72 -10.32 12.95
CA ILE A 125 3.64 -11.51 13.84
C ILE A 125 3.15 -12.72 13.03
N LEU A 126 2.05 -12.57 12.29
CA LEU A 126 1.50 -13.65 11.47
C LEU A 126 2.49 -14.08 10.38
N ALA A 127 3.03 -13.12 9.63
CA ALA A 127 4.01 -13.41 8.59
C ALA A 127 5.24 -14.12 9.17
N GLY A 128 5.80 -13.65 10.29
CA GLY A 128 6.96 -14.28 10.92
C GLY A 128 6.69 -15.69 11.44
N HIS A 129 5.50 -15.93 11.97
CA HIS A 129 5.10 -17.27 12.44
C HIS A 129 5.02 -18.28 11.28
N TYR A 130 4.41 -17.89 10.19
CA TYR A 130 4.19 -18.78 9.05
C TYR A 130 5.34 -18.81 8.05
N TRP A 131 6.29 -17.85 8.11
CA TRP A 131 7.42 -17.76 7.18
C TRP A 131 8.25 -19.04 7.10
N LYS A 132 8.59 -19.60 8.25
CA LYS A 132 9.40 -20.83 8.33
C LYS A 132 8.68 -22.07 7.82
N ILE A 133 7.35 -22.05 7.80
CA ILE A 133 6.51 -23.22 7.42
C ILE A 133 6.24 -23.19 5.90
N TYR A 134 5.87 -22.01 5.37
CA TYR A 134 5.36 -21.88 4.01
C TYR A 134 6.29 -21.10 3.07
N GLY A 135 7.32 -20.45 3.60
CA GLY A 135 8.22 -19.58 2.83
C GLY A 135 7.64 -18.23 2.46
N GLY A 136 8.52 -17.29 2.09
CA GLY A 136 8.14 -15.91 1.79
C GLY A 136 7.17 -15.74 0.63
N SER A 137 7.32 -16.53 -0.43
CA SER A 137 6.45 -16.46 -1.62
C SER A 137 4.98 -16.70 -1.27
N ILE A 138 4.69 -17.76 -0.49
CA ILE A 138 3.32 -18.07 -0.08
C ILE A 138 2.75 -16.97 0.82
N ILE A 139 3.57 -16.40 1.70
CA ILE A 139 3.14 -15.29 2.58
C ILE A 139 2.74 -14.07 1.74
N PHE A 140 3.52 -13.69 0.72
CA PHE A 140 3.17 -12.56 -0.16
C PHE A 140 1.91 -12.85 -0.99
N ILE A 141 1.78 -14.06 -1.54
CA ILE A 141 0.58 -14.46 -2.30
C ILE A 141 -0.67 -14.45 -1.40
N SER A 142 -0.57 -15.00 -0.19
CA SER A 142 -1.68 -15.00 0.77
C SER A 142 -2.07 -13.59 1.18
N ALA A 143 -1.10 -12.72 1.45
CA ALA A 143 -1.34 -11.33 1.76
C ALA A 143 -2.02 -10.57 0.60
N SER A 144 -1.67 -10.89 -0.66
CA SER A 144 -2.35 -10.38 -1.85
C SER A 144 -3.86 -10.70 -1.85
N GLY A 145 -4.21 -11.95 -1.52
CA GLY A 145 -5.62 -12.36 -1.40
C GLY A 145 -6.35 -11.64 -0.26
N ILE A 146 -5.71 -11.50 0.91
CA ILE A 146 -6.28 -10.80 2.07
C ILE A 146 -6.59 -9.33 1.73
N VAL A 147 -5.71 -8.65 1.00
CA VAL A 147 -5.93 -7.25 0.60
C VAL A 147 -7.18 -7.11 -0.27
N LEU A 148 -7.47 -8.07 -1.16
CA LEU A 148 -8.68 -8.04 -1.98
C LEU A 148 -9.96 -8.13 -1.15
N LEU A 149 -9.93 -8.77 0.02
CA LEU A 149 -11.07 -8.75 0.94
C LEU A 149 -11.40 -7.33 1.41
N GLY A 150 -10.41 -6.44 1.44
CA GLY A 150 -10.61 -5.01 1.71
C GLY A 150 -11.58 -4.33 0.74
N LEU A 151 -11.72 -4.83 -0.50
CA LEU A 151 -12.69 -4.29 -1.47
C LEU A 151 -14.14 -4.47 -0.99
N LEU A 152 -14.42 -5.48 -0.19
CA LEU A 152 -15.74 -5.69 0.40
C LEU A 152 -16.12 -4.53 1.33
N TRP A 153 -15.14 -3.98 2.07
CA TRP A 153 -15.34 -2.85 2.97
C TRP A 153 -15.48 -1.52 2.25
N VAL A 154 -14.90 -1.38 1.04
CA VAL A 154 -15.05 -0.17 0.23
C VAL A 154 -16.52 0.10 -0.12
N LYS A 155 -17.33 -0.94 -0.26
CA LYS A 155 -18.78 -0.80 -0.51
C LYS A 155 -19.52 -0.08 0.62
N TRP A 156 -19.01 -0.17 1.84
CA TRP A 156 -19.60 0.43 3.04
C TRP A 156 -19.12 1.87 3.29
N LEU A 157 -18.20 2.38 2.47
CA LEU A 157 -17.81 3.78 2.57
C LEU A 157 -19.01 4.68 2.27
N PRO A 158 -19.20 5.78 3.05
CA PRO A 158 -20.29 6.73 2.85
C PRO A 158 -20.39 7.25 1.43
N SER A 159 -21.60 7.49 0.92
CA SER A 159 -21.86 7.97 -0.45
C SER A 159 -21.17 9.30 -0.77
N GLN A 160 -20.89 10.13 0.24
CA GLN A 160 -20.08 11.35 0.06
C GLN A 160 -18.71 11.10 -0.57
N PHE A 161 -18.17 9.87 -0.49
CA PHE A 161 -16.89 9.48 -1.12
C PHE A 161 -17.03 8.96 -2.55
N GLU A 162 -18.23 8.94 -3.10
CA GLU A 162 -18.50 8.52 -4.48
C GLU A 162 -18.26 9.63 -5.51
N GLN A 163 -18.24 10.89 -5.08
CA GLN A 163 -18.00 12.02 -5.97
C GLN A 163 -16.52 12.44 -5.99
N PRO A 164 -16.00 12.91 -7.14
CA PRO A 164 -14.68 13.54 -7.21
C PRO A 164 -14.59 14.74 -6.25
N ILE A 165 -13.38 15.00 -5.77
CA ILE A 165 -13.12 16.07 -4.80
C ILE A 165 -13.45 17.46 -5.39
N SER A 166 -13.23 17.64 -6.70
CA SER A 166 -13.53 18.88 -7.41
C SER A 166 -15.03 19.26 -7.44
N MET A 167 -15.91 18.31 -7.15
CA MET A 167 -17.38 18.51 -7.14
C MET A 167 -17.97 18.63 -5.74
N ARG A 168 -17.12 18.66 -4.72
CA ARG A 168 -17.53 18.82 -3.32
C ARG A 168 -17.34 20.28 -2.90
N ASN A 169 -18.37 21.10 -3.07
CA ASN A 169 -18.48 22.44 -2.49
C ASN A 169 -19.07 22.37 -1.09
#